data_ebc1dc3d2b9cfda508927f27086cac7f
#
_entry.id   ebc1dc3d2b9cfda508927f27086cac7f
#
_cell.length_a   1.000
_cell.length_b   1.000
_cell.length_c   1.000
_cell.angle_alpha   90.00
_cell.angle_beta   90.00
_cell.angle_gamma   90.00
#
_symmetry.space_group_name_H-M   'P 1'
#
loop_
_entity.id
_entity.type
_entity.pdbx_description
1 polymer ?
#
loop_
_entity_poly.entity_id
_entity_poly.type
_entity_poly.pdbx_seq_one_letter_code
_entity_poly.pdbx_strand_id
1 'polypeptide(L)'
;MDTIVLKFGGSSVADNIKLNLVADKIKEFYNNKNRVVAVVSAQGKTTDNLIKEAATLSSMPNEREMDVLLSTGEQVSMAKLSILLNRENVPAISLTGWQAGIKTNNTNQDAIIEDIDTTRIQKELENGKVVIVAGFQGINENGDITTLGRGGSDTTAVAIAAKIKANHCYIFSDVDGVYTTDPKQVKIAKKIDTLSYQEMLDIADEGAKVLHNRCVEVGEKFGVPIIAKSTFEQGQGTEINNKPVEGIVIKNIVKNDKLIYVHGVSKKYTIQDFNSVYSKFVINEIGVKNLINNSEKNLDISFTIAKDKFNKFANLLETELQNLECTYKDITRISIIGNGIMSNNSVLKNVMKILDEEKADVLSMEMAESKISIMFRELISNDILQKLHEELIK
;
A
#
# COMPACT_ATOMS: atom_id res chain seq x y z
N MET A 1 30.26 -7.30 2.58
CA MET A 1 29.48 -7.56 1.36
C MET A 1 28.04 -7.64 1.78
N ASP A 2 27.28 -6.58 1.48
CA ASP A 2 25.90 -6.50 1.92
C ASP A 2 24.98 -7.30 1.00
N THR A 3 23.90 -7.82 1.57
CA THR A 3 22.82 -8.42 0.80
C THR A 3 21.67 -7.42 0.71
N ILE A 4 21.26 -7.10 -0.51
CA ILE A 4 20.30 -6.04 -0.79
C ILE A 4 19.16 -6.60 -1.64
N VAL A 5 17.94 -6.23 -1.30
CA VAL A 5 16.78 -6.51 -2.13
C VAL A 5 16.32 -5.22 -2.79
N LEU A 6 16.11 -5.25 -4.10
CA LEU A 6 15.64 -4.15 -4.92
C LEU A 6 14.29 -4.53 -5.50
N LYS A 7 13.24 -3.75 -5.29
CA LYS A 7 11.96 -3.97 -5.95
C LYS A 7 11.69 -2.88 -6.98
N PHE A 8 11.23 -3.27 -8.16
CA PHE A 8 10.87 -2.33 -9.23
C PHE A 8 9.39 -2.48 -9.61
N GLY A 9 8.63 -1.38 -9.48
CA GLY A 9 7.20 -1.34 -9.81
C GLY A 9 6.93 -1.42 -11.30
N GLY A 10 5.68 -1.67 -11.69
CA GLY A 10 5.27 -1.78 -13.10
C GLY A 10 5.59 -0.53 -13.92
N SER A 11 5.47 0.67 -13.35
CA SER A 11 5.87 1.93 -13.98
C SER A 11 7.37 2.02 -14.26
N SER A 12 8.19 1.39 -13.41
CA SER A 12 9.66 1.34 -13.52
C SER A 12 10.15 0.42 -14.64
N VAL A 13 9.40 -0.62 -14.98
CA VAL A 13 9.74 -1.63 -16.00
C VAL A 13 8.84 -1.56 -17.23
N ALA A 14 8.07 -0.49 -17.40
CA ALA A 14 6.95 -0.40 -18.35
C ALA A 14 7.32 -0.63 -19.82
N ASP A 15 8.52 -0.29 -20.20
CA ASP A 15 9.04 -0.42 -21.57
C ASP A 15 10.54 -0.73 -21.58
N ASN A 16 11.09 -0.96 -22.76
CA ASN A 16 12.50 -1.35 -22.90
C ASN A 16 13.47 -0.22 -22.47
N ILE A 17 13.10 1.06 -22.59
CA ILE A 17 13.93 2.19 -22.17
C ILE A 17 14.05 2.18 -20.65
N LYS A 18 12.93 2.08 -19.96
CA LYS A 18 12.88 2.02 -18.50
C LYS A 18 13.54 0.75 -17.96
N LEU A 19 13.38 -0.37 -18.67
CA LEU A 19 14.01 -1.62 -18.28
C LEU A 19 15.54 -1.52 -18.35
N ASN A 20 16.13 -0.78 -19.31
CA ASN A 20 17.56 -0.49 -19.34
C ASN A 20 17.99 0.36 -18.12
N LEU A 21 17.21 1.41 -17.75
CA LEU A 21 17.50 2.19 -16.54
C LEU A 21 17.49 1.34 -15.26
N VAL A 22 16.56 0.39 -15.18
CA VAL A 22 16.51 -0.57 -14.07
C VAL A 22 17.76 -1.48 -14.08
N ALA A 23 18.17 -1.97 -15.26
CA ALA A 23 19.39 -2.78 -15.39
C ALA A 23 20.65 -2.00 -14.97
N ASP A 24 20.78 -0.74 -15.38
CA ASP A 24 21.87 0.15 -14.96
C ASP A 24 21.90 0.34 -13.43
N LYS A 25 20.74 0.53 -12.82
CA LYS A 25 20.62 0.67 -11.37
C LYS A 25 21.03 -0.61 -10.63
N ILE A 26 20.60 -1.77 -11.10
CA ILE A 26 21.03 -3.07 -10.54
C ILE A 26 22.53 -3.24 -10.67
N LYS A 27 23.10 -2.89 -11.83
CA LYS A 27 24.53 -2.93 -12.11
C LYS A 27 25.34 -2.04 -11.17
N GLU A 28 24.81 -0.85 -10.80
CA GLU A 28 25.43 0.04 -9.80
C GLU A 28 25.57 -0.68 -8.45
N PHE A 29 24.50 -1.30 -7.93
CA PHE A 29 24.55 -2.04 -6.67
C PHE A 29 25.48 -3.26 -6.76
N TYR A 30 25.45 -4.01 -7.87
CA TYR A 30 26.30 -5.17 -8.10
C TYR A 30 27.78 -4.77 -8.14
N ASN A 31 28.14 -3.70 -8.86
CA ASN A 31 29.52 -3.21 -8.97
C ASN A 31 30.07 -2.71 -7.63
N ASN A 32 29.21 -2.25 -6.73
CA ASN A 32 29.53 -1.90 -5.35
C ASN A 32 29.71 -3.16 -4.46
N LYS A 33 29.86 -4.33 -5.07
CA LYS A 33 30.10 -5.63 -4.43
C LYS A 33 29.00 -6.08 -3.47
N ASN A 34 27.74 -5.70 -3.73
CA ASN A 34 26.61 -6.25 -3.01
C ASN A 34 26.11 -7.55 -3.63
N ARG A 35 25.52 -8.41 -2.81
CA ARG A 35 24.68 -9.52 -3.26
C ARG A 35 23.29 -8.93 -3.55
N VAL A 36 22.79 -9.07 -4.76
CA VAL A 36 21.57 -8.39 -5.21
C VAL A 36 20.49 -9.38 -5.56
N VAL A 37 19.31 -9.21 -4.92
CA VAL A 37 18.05 -9.81 -5.35
C VAL A 37 17.17 -8.69 -5.91
N ALA A 38 16.66 -8.82 -7.13
CA ALA A 38 15.76 -7.87 -7.75
C ALA A 38 14.36 -8.49 -7.91
N VAL A 39 13.34 -7.89 -7.32
CA VAL A 39 11.95 -8.30 -7.47
C VAL A 39 11.27 -7.36 -8.45
N VAL A 40 10.61 -7.89 -9.47
CA VAL A 40 9.97 -7.10 -10.52
C VAL A 40 8.47 -7.34 -10.58
N SER A 41 7.73 -6.26 -10.88
CA SER A 41 6.30 -6.31 -11.23
C SER A 41 6.12 -6.55 -12.73
N ALA A 42 4.90 -6.83 -13.14
CA ALA A 42 4.50 -6.83 -14.55
C ALA A 42 4.72 -5.46 -15.21
N GLN A 43 4.99 -5.43 -16.51
CA GLN A 43 5.28 -4.19 -17.25
C GLN A 43 4.05 -3.30 -17.38
N GLY A 44 4.12 -2.08 -16.87
CA GLY A 44 3.10 -1.04 -17.08
C GLY A 44 1.69 -1.48 -16.68
N LYS A 45 0.80 -1.62 -17.65
CA LYS A 45 -0.61 -2.02 -17.48
C LYS A 45 -0.89 -3.49 -17.84
N THR A 46 0.13 -4.34 -17.89
CA THR A 46 -0.04 -5.74 -18.33
C THR A 46 -1.07 -6.47 -17.47
N THR A 47 -1.00 -6.37 -16.14
CA THR A 47 -1.97 -7.01 -15.24
C THR A 47 -3.40 -6.53 -15.50
N ASP A 48 -3.61 -5.21 -15.66
CA ASP A 48 -4.93 -4.65 -15.99
C ASP A 48 -5.46 -5.15 -17.33
N ASN A 49 -4.58 -5.33 -18.32
CA ASN A 49 -4.96 -5.84 -19.65
C ASN A 49 -5.35 -7.32 -19.57
N LEU A 50 -4.58 -8.15 -18.86
CA LEU A 50 -4.90 -9.56 -18.64
C LEU A 50 -6.25 -9.74 -17.93
N ILE A 51 -6.56 -8.91 -16.93
CA ILE A 51 -7.87 -8.90 -16.27
C ILE A 51 -8.99 -8.57 -17.28
N LYS A 52 -8.78 -7.57 -18.12
CA LYS A 52 -9.77 -7.21 -19.16
C LYS A 52 -9.96 -8.31 -20.18
N GLU A 53 -8.88 -8.96 -20.63
CA GLU A 53 -8.95 -10.09 -21.55
C GLU A 53 -9.73 -11.26 -20.93
N ALA A 54 -9.45 -11.63 -19.68
CA ALA A 54 -10.20 -12.66 -18.97
C ALA A 54 -11.70 -12.33 -18.88
N ALA A 55 -12.05 -11.07 -18.62
CA ALA A 55 -13.44 -10.61 -18.55
C ALA A 55 -14.18 -10.72 -19.90
N THR A 56 -13.47 -10.76 -21.06
CA THR A 56 -14.09 -11.04 -22.37
C THR A 56 -14.42 -12.50 -22.55
N LEU A 57 -13.73 -13.40 -21.84
CA LEU A 57 -13.93 -14.84 -21.93
C LEU A 57 -15.01 -15.34 -20.96
N SER A 58 -15.12 -14.71 -19.79
CA SER A 58 -16.12 -15.06 -18.78
C SER A 58 -16.44 -13.83 -17.91
N SER A 59 -17.70 -13.63 -17.59
CA SER A 59 -18.12 -12.61 -16.60
C SER A 59 -17.71 -12.97 -15.17
N MET A 60 -17.44 -14.25 -14.90
CA MET A 60 -16.97 -14.78 -13.63
C MET A 60 -15.84 -15.80 -13.89
N PRO A 61 -14.62 -15.35 -14.22
CA PRO A 61 -13.51 -16.24 -14.45
C PRO A 61 -13.15 -17.00 -13.16
N ASN A 62 -12.72 -18.25 -13.27
CA ASN A 62 -12.26 -19.03 -12.14
C ASN A 62 -11.00 -18.37 -11.53
N GLU A 63 -11.00 -18.19 -10.22
CA GLU A 63 -9.94 -17.47 -9.51
C GLU A 63 -8.57 -18.14 -9.62
N ARG A 64 -8.53 -19.49 -9.60
CA ARG A 64 -7.29 -20.25 -9.80
C ARG A 64 -6.70 -19.99 -11.19
N GLU A 65 -7.54 -19.96 -12.25
CA GLU A 65 -7.07 -19.69 -13.60
C GLU A 65 -6.67 -18.22 -13.79
N MET A 66 -7.32 -17.31 -13.05
CA MET A 66 -6.88 -15.91 -12.99
C MET A 66 -5.47 -15.79 -12.42
N ASP A 67 -5.14 -16.53 -11.37
CA ASP A 67 -3.79 -16.51 -10.78
C ASP A 67 -2.74 -17.01 -11.78
N VAL A 68 -3.02 -18.08 -12.51
CA VAL A 68 -2.15 -18.59 -13.58
C VAL A 68 -1.92 -17.51 -14.64
N LEU A 69 -2.99 -16.90 -15.13
CA LEU A 69 -2.93 -15.88 -16.18
C LEU A 69 -2.15 -14.65 -15.71
N LEU A 70 -2.48 -14.11 -14.55
CA LEU A 70 -1.88 -12.88 -14.02
C LEU A 70 -0.39 -13.07 -13.71
N SER A 71 0.02 -14.25 -13.21
CA SER A 71 1.42 -14.54 -12.89
C SER A 71 2.37 -14.44 -14.10
N THR A 72 1.87 -14.53 -15.31
CA THR A 72 2.70 -14.45 -16.53
C THR A 72 3.31 -13.08 -16.75
N GLY A 73 2.69 -12.01 -16.25
CA GLY A 73 3.16 -10.64 -16.42
C GLY A 73 4.54 -10.40 -15.83
N GLU A 74 4.76 -10.82 -14.61
CA GLU A 74 6.05 -10.72 -13.91
C GLU A 74 7.11 -11.65 -14.50
N GLN A 75 6.70 -12.81 -15.04
CA GLN A 75 7.61 -13.75 -15.70
C GLN A 75 8.23 -13.13 -16.96
N VAL A 76 7.46 -12.37 -17.72
CA VAL A 76 7.99 -11.62 -18.87
C VAL A 76 9.01 -10.58 -18.43
N SER A 77 8.70 -9.81 -17.37
CA SER A 77 9.59 -8.76 -16.84
C SER A 77 10.92 -9.32 -16.35
N MET A 78 10.88 -10.38 -15.53
CA MET A 78 12.09 -11.00 -14.97
C MET A 78 13.00 -11.56 -16.04
N ALA A 79 12.44 -12.24 -17.06
CA ALA A 79 13.21 -12.84 -18.15
C ALA A 79 13.89 -11.77 -19.00
N LYS A 80 13.18 -10.71 -19.40
CA LYS A 80 13.75 -9.58 -20.13
C LYS A 80 14.88 -8.90 -19.38
N LEU A 81 14.71 -8.65 -18.08
CA LEU A 81 15.71 -7.99 -17.25
C LEU A 81 16.96 -8.89 -17.10
N SER A 82 16.79 -10.21 -16.96
CA SER A 82 17.90 -11.16 -16.92
C SER A 82 18.68 -11.17 -18.23
N ILE A 83 18.01 -11.13 -19.38
CA ILE A 83 18.65 -11.05 -20.71
C ILE A 83 19.49 -9.77 -20.80
N LEU A 84 18.95 -8.62 -20.37
CA LEU A 84 19.65 -7.33 -20.41
C LEU A 84 20.92 -7.35 -19.53
N LEU A 85 20.80 -7.81 -18.28
CA LEU A 85 21.96 -7.86 -17.36
C LEU A 85 23.06 -8.78 -17.87
N ASN A 86 22.73 -9.96 -18.39
CA ASN A 86 23.71 -10.87 -18.97
C ASN A 86 24.37 -10.26 -20.23
N ARG A 87 23.64 -9.50 -21.06
CA ARG A 87 24.21 -8.74 -22.17
C ARG A 87 25.25 -7.72 -21.70
N GLU A 88 25.03 -7.09 -20.55
CA GLU A 88 25.91 -6.10 -19.93
C GLU A 88 27.05 -6.75 -19.09
N ASN A 89 27.28 -8.05 -19.22
CA ASN A 89 28.26 -8.85 -18.45
C ASN A 89 28.03 -8.84 -16.93
N VAL A 90 26.78 -8.64 -16.50
CA VAL A 90 26.35 -8.85 -15.11
C VAL A 90 25.68 -10.22 -15.04
N PRO A 91 26.31 -11.23 -14.42
CA PRO A 91 25.73 -12.56 -14.33
C PRO A 91 24.39 -12.51 -13.60
N ALA A 92 23.32 -12.93 -14.27
CA ALA A 92 21.96 -12.83 -13.72
C ALA A 92 21.15 -14.11 -14.02
N ILE A 93 20.25 -14.44 -13.11
CA ILE A 93 19.28 -15.52 -13.26
C ILE A 93 17.89 -15.05 -12.87
N SER A 94 16.88 -15.41 -13.65
CA SER A 94 15.47 -15.16 -13.35
C SER A 94 14.82 -16.37 -12.71
N LEU A 95 14.00 -16.14 -11.68
CA LEU A 95 13.25 -17.15 -10.95
C LEU A 95 11.79 -16.72 -10.84
N THR A 96 10.86 -17.63 -11.12
CA THR A 96 9.46 -17.46 -10.75
C THR A 96 9.30 -17.47 -9.22
N GLY A 97 8.14 -17.05 -8.70
CA GLY A 97 7.89 -17.07 -7.26
C GLY A 97 8.14 -18.46 -6.64
N TRP A 98 7.64 -19.51 -7.27
CA TRP A 98 7.84 -20.89 -6.78
C TRP A 98 9.30 -21.39 -6.95
N GLN A 99 10.03 -20.99 -8.00
CA GLN A 99 11.45 -21.28 -8.12
C GLN A 99 12.31 -20.55 -7.08
N ALA A 100 11.84 -19.38 -6.63
CA ALA A 100 12.40 -18.62 -5.51
C ALA A 100 11.97 -19.19 -4.14
N GLY A 101 11.12 -20.23 -4.13
CA GLY A 101 10.68 -20.95 -2.94
C GLY A 101 9.54 -20.29 -2.18
N ILE A 102 8.77 -19.38 -2.79
CA ILE A 102 7.65 -18.67 -2.16
C ILE A 102 6.45 -19.62 -2.02
N LYS A 103 6.10 -19.97 -0.79
CA LYS A 103 4.96 -20.79 -0.43
C LYS A 103 3.83 -19.93 0.14
N THR A 104 2.62 -20.23 -0.27
CA THR A 104 1.41 -19.46 0.10
C THR A 104 0.33 -20.37 0.64
N ASN A 105 -0.67 -19.78 1.29
CA ASN A 105 -1.93 -20.46 1.60
C ASN A 105 -2.74 -20.75 0.32
N ASN A 106 -3.91 -21.38 0.48
CA ASN A 106 -4.78 -21.81 -0.62
C ASN A 106 -5.75 -20.72 -1.13
N THR A 107 -5.59 -19.46 -0.72
CA THR A 107 -6.44 -18.36 -1.18
C THR A 107 -5.96 -17.87 -2.54
N ASN A 108 -6.84 -17.84 -3.53
CA ASN A 108 -6.52 -17.25 -4.84
C ASN A 108 -6.68 -15.72 -4.81
N GLN A 109 -5.95 -15.02 -5.68
CA GLN A 109 -5.96 -13.55 -5.92
C GLN A 109 -5.55 -12.67 -4.71
N ASP A 110 -5.56 -13.20 -3.49
CA ASP A 110 -5.11 -12.50 -2.28
C ASP A 110 -4.40 -13.46 -1.31
N ALA A 111 -3.50 -14.28 -1.87
CA ALA A 111 -2.74 -15.27 -1.10
C ALA A 111 -1.81 -14.62 -0.06
N ILE A 112 -1.58 -15.35 1.02
CA ILE A 112 -0.66 -14.95 2.09
C ILE A 112 0.60 -15.81 1.97
N ILE A 113 1.79 -15.17 2.02
CA ILE A 113 3.07 -15.88 2.08
C ILE A 113 3.18 -16.54 3.46
N GLU A 114 3.25 -17.85 3.48
CA GLU A 114 3.42 -18.64 4.71
C GLU A 114 4.89 -18.93 5.00
N ASP A 115 5.67 -19.23 3.95
CA ASP A 115 7.11 -19.50 4.07
C ASP A 115 7.84 -19.18 2.75
N ILE A 116 9.17 -19.03 2.83
CA ILE A 116 10.05 -18.89 1.68
C ILE A 116 11.28 -19.81 1.89
N ASP A 117 11.44 -20.81 1.03
CA ASP A 117 12.67 -21.59 0.97
C ASP A 117 13.71 -20.85 0.13
N THR A 118 14.62 -20.16 0.78
CA THR A 118 15.65 -19.33 0.12
C THR A 118 16.85 -20.10 -0.39
N THR A 119 16.88 -21.43 -0.29
CA THR A 119 18.05 -22.28 -0.68
C THR A 119 18.50 -21.98 -2.11
N ARG A 120 17.58 -21.85 -3.06
CA ARG A 120 17.93 -21.54 -4.46
C ARG A 120 18.44 -20.11 -4.61
N ILE A 121 17.84 -19.13 -3.96
CA ILE A 121 18.29 -17.73 -3.97
C ILE A 121 19.71 -17.63 -3.44
N GLN A 122 19.97 -18.20 -2.27
CA GLN A 122 21.30 -18.16 -1.62
C GLN A 122 22.38 -18.81 -2.49
N LYS A 123 22.10 -19.98 -3.06
CA LYS A 123 23.02 -20.68 -3.97
C LYS A 123 23.41 -19.82 -5.17
N GLU A 124 22.45 -19.14 -5.80
CA GLU A 124 22.76 -18.31 -6.97
C GLU A 124 23.51 -17.01 -6.59
N LEU A 125 23.21 -16.43 -5.42
CA LEU A 125 23.97 -15.30 -4.86
C LEU A 125 25.43 -15.69 -4.52
N GLU A 126 25.67 -16.90 -3.98
CA GLU A 126 27.00 -17.45 -3.72
C GLU A 126 27.77 -17.68 -5.01
N ASN A 127 27.11 -18.03 -6.09
CA ASN A 127 27.68 -18.14 -7.43
C ASN A 127 27.93 -16.77 -8.10
N GLY A 128 27.77 -15.64 -7.36
CA GLY A 128 28.04 -14.30 -7.86
C GLY A 128 26.99 -13.76 -8.83
N LYS A 129 25.80 -14.34 -8.89
CA LYS A 129 24.73 -13.89 -9.78
C LYS A 129 23.80 -12.92 -9.09
N VAL A 130 23.27 -11.97 -9.86
CA VAL A 130 22.05 -11.22 -9.52
C VAL A 130 20.86 -12.17 -9.67
N VAL A 131 20.02 -12.26 -8.64
CA VAL A 131 18.81 -13.08 -8.68
C VAL A 131 17.60 -12.19 -8.96
N ILE A 132 16.90 -12.43 -10.07
CA ILE A 132 15.71 -11.67 -10.46
C ILE A 132 14.48 -12.52 -10.19
N VAL A 133 13.59 -12.05 -9.32
CA VAL A 133 12.40 -12.79 -8.90
C VAL A 133 11.15 -12.14 -9.48
N ALA A 134 10.27 -12.95 -10.09
CA ALA A 134 8.92 -12.53 -10.40
C ALA A 134 8.16 -12.29 -9.09
N GLY A 135 7.82 -11.03 -8.80
CA GLY A 135 7.00 -10.68 -7.64
C GLY A 135 5.56 -11.13 -7.79
N PHE A 136 4.72 -10.81 -6.77
CA PHE A 136 3.27 -11.00 -6.84
C PHE A 136 2.79 -12.47 -6.78
N GLN A 137 3.62 -13.47 -6.90
CA GLN A 137 3.23 -14.87 -7.12
C GLN A 137 3.97 -15.84 -6.19
N GLY A 138 3.30 -16.95 -5.86
CA GLY A 138 3.84 -18.09 -5.15
C GLY A 138 3.18 -19.40 -5.58
N ILE A 139 3.33 -20.42 -4.76
CA ILE A 139 2.72 -21.73 -4.97
C ILE A 139 2.12 -22.21 -3.64
N ASN A 140 0.93 -22.77 -3.69
CA ASN A 140 0.29 -23.36 -2.53
C ASN A 140 0.70 -24.84 -2.33
N GLU A 141 0.20 -25.49 -1.28
CA GLU A 141 0.50 -26.89 -0.96
C GLU A 141 0.03 -27.88 -2.03
N ASN A 142 -1.00 -27.52 -2.83
CA ASN A 142 -1.51 -28.36 -3.91
C ASN A 142 -0.66 -28.24 -5.20
N GLY A 143 0.33 -27.35 -5.21
CA GLY A 143 1.15 -27.07 -6.40
C GLY A 143 0.49 -26.06 -7.35
N ASP A 144 -0.59 -25.41 -6.94
CA ASP A 144 -1.23 -24.37 -7.75
C ASP A 144 -0.54 -23.03 -7.57
N ILE A 145 -0.44 -22.28 -8.68
CA ILE A 145 0.04 -20.90 -8.66
C ILE A 145 -1.00 -20.04 -7.96
N THR A 146 -0.52 -19.15 -7.09
CA THR A 146 -1.34 -18.16 -6.38
C THR A 146 -0.77 -16.77 -6.57
N THR A 147 -1.64 -15.75 -6.55
CA THR A 147 -1.22 -14.35 -6.57
C THR A 147 -1.54 -13.64 -5.25
N LEU A 148 -0.70 -12.66 -4.88
CA LEU A 148 -0.73 -12.02 -3.56
C LEU A 148 -1.65 -10.80 -3.48
N GLY A 149 -2.39 -10.50 -4.54
CA GLY A 149 -3.24 -9.32 -4.59
C GLY A 149 -2.45 -8.00 -4.70
N ARG A 150 -3.11 -6.88 -4.39
CA ARG A 150 -2.52 -5.53 -4.53
C ARG A 150 -1.29 -5.36 -3.65
N GLY A 151 -0.24 -4.75 -4.20
CA GLY A 151 1.05 -4.58 -3.49
C GLY A 151 1.85 -5.87 -3.33
N GLY A 152 1.43 -6.96 -4.00
CA GLY A 152 2.05 -8.28 -3.85
C GLY A 152 3.54 -8.31 -4.20
N SER A 153 4.01 -7.53 -5.19
CA SER A 153 5.45 -7.45 -5.50
C SER A 153 6.26 -6.73 -4.42
N ASP A 154 5.69 -5.70 -3.75
CA ASP A 154 6.33 -5.03 -2.61
C ASP A 154 6.42 -6.01 -1.44
N THR A 155 5.32 -6.72 -1.15
CA THR A 155 5.27 -7.76 -0.12
C THR A 155 6.26 -8.88 -0.40
N THR A 156 6.36 -9.35 -1.66
CA THR A 156 7.37 -10.35 -2.07
C THR A 156 8.79 -9.88 -1.75
N ALA A 157 9.13 -8.64 -2.10
CA ALA A 157 10.47 -8.10 -1.89
C ALA A 157 10.84 -8.02 -0.41
N VAL A 158 9.96 -7.48 0.42
CA VAL A 158 10.21 -7.35 1.86
C VAL A 158 10.24 -8.72 2.54
N ALA A 159 9.39 -9.67 2.14
CA ALA A 159 9.39 -11.03 2.66
C ALA A 159 10.69 -11.79 2.31
N ILE A 160 11.18 -11.66 1.07
CA ILE A 160 12.48 -12.21 0.68
C ILE A 160 13.60 -11.54 1.50
N ALA A 161 13.58 -10.21 1.63
CA ALA A 161 14.57 -9.46 2.41
C ALA A 161 14.62 -9.93 3.86
N ALA A 162 13.46 -10.13 4.49
CA ALA A 162 13.36 -10.69 5.84
C ALA A 162 14.00 -12.08 5.93
N LYS A 163 13.66 -12.96 5.01
CA LYS A 163 14.08 -14.37 5.05
C LYS A 163 15.58 -14.56 4.79
N ILE A 164 16.17 -13.75 3.88
CA ILE A 164 17.63 -13.79 3.61
C ILE A 164 18.43 -12.86 4.53
N LYS A 165 17.76 -12.17 5.48
CA LYS A 165 18.37 -11.18 6.39
C LYS A 165 19.14 -10.09 5.62
N ALA A 166 18.47 -9.51 4.61
CA ALA A 166 19.05 -8.44 3.82
C ALA A 166 19.29 -7.17 4.67
N ASN A 167 20.35 -6.43 4.36
CA ASN A 167 20.68 -5.18 5.04
C ASN A 167 19.63 -4.10 4.80
N HIS A 168 19.09 -4.04 3.55
CA HIS A 168 18.04 -3.10 3.16
C HIS A 168 17.15 -3.72 2.08
N CYS A 169 15.90 -3.27 2.05
CA CYS A 169 14.96 -3.49 0.95
C CYS A 169 14.61 -2.14 0.30
N TYR A 170 15.06 -1.91 -0.92
CA TYR A 170 14.73 -0.71 -1.69
C TYR A 170 13.47 -0.94 -2.51
N ILE A 171 12.47 -0.09 -2.32
CA ILE A 171 11.24 -0.07 -3.13
C ILE A 171 11.32 1.09 -4.10
N PHE A 172 11.63 0.78 -5.35
CA PHE A 172 11.70 1.73 -6.44
C PHE A 172 10.35 1.91 -7.13
N SER A 173 9.92 3.16 -7.26
CA SER A 173 8.68 3.56 -7.94
C SER A 173 8.90 4.83 -8.77
N ASP A 174 7.84 5.50 -9.16
CA ASP A 174 7.83 6.81 -9.83
C ASP A 174 7.86 7.99 -8.85
N VAL A 175 7.85 7.73 -7.54
CA VAL A 175 8.00 8.76 -6.50
C VAL A 175 9.34 8.62 -5.79
N ASP A 176 9.94 9.75 -5.37
CA ASP A 176 11.29 9.80 -4.81
C ASP A 176 11.33 9.70 -3.27
N GLY A 177 10.21 9.34 -2.65
CA GLY A 177 10.07 9.16 -1.21
C GLY A 177 8.69 9.55 -0.70
N VAL A 178 8.56 9.66 0.61
CA VAL A 178 7.36 10.13 1.30
C VAL A 178 7.53 11.61 1.64
N TYR A 179 6.51 12.41 1.40
CA TYR A 179 6.50 13.85 1.65
C TYR A 179 5.62 14.18 2.87
N THR A 180 5.84 15.32 3.46
CA THR A 180 5.05 15.84 4.59
C THR A 180 3.58 16.10 4.26
N THR A 181 3.25 16.21 2.98
CA THR A 181 1.92 16.15 2.35
C THR A 181 2.12 15.96 0.84
N ASP A 182 1.06 15.80 0.06
CA ASP A 182 1.16 15.67 -1.41
C ASP A 182 1.71 16.99 -2.02
N PRO A 183 2.91 16.98 -2.64
CA PRO A 183 3.50 18.19 -3.24
C PRO A 183 2.68 18.76 -4.40
N LYS A 184 1.75 18.00 -4.97
CA LYS A 184 0.80 18.51 -5.98
C LYS A 184 -0.29 19.37 -5.35
N GLN A 185 -0.58 19.18 -4.06
CA GLN A 185 -1.60 19.92 -3.32
C GLN A 185 -0.98 21.11 -2.55
N VAL A 186 0.22 20.92 -1.97
CA VAL A 186 0.94 21.94 -1.18
C VAL A 186 2.39 22.03 -1.66
N LYS A 187 2.75 23.13 -2.31
CA LYS A 187 4.06 23.29 -2.95
C LYS A 187 5.26 23.32 -1.98
N ILE A 188 5.02 23.68 -0.71
CA ILE A 188 6.05 23.73 0.34
C ILE A 188 6.26 22.38 1.04
N ALA A 189 5.60 21.31 0.56
CA ALA A 189 5.80 19.97 1.07
C ALA A 189 7.28 19.56 1.01
N LYS A 190 7.79 19.00 2.11
CA LYS A 190 9.18 18.56 2.26
C LYS A 190 9.23 17.04 2.21
N LYS A 191 10.29 16.48 1.62
CA LYS A 191 10.54 15.05 1.68
C LYS A 191 10.96 14.66 3.10
N ILE A 192 10.47 13.53 3.58
CA ILE A 192 10.76 12.98 4.90
C ILE A 192 11.94 12.01 4.76
N ASP A 193 13.00 12.23 5.54
CA ASP A 193 14.17 11.36 5.49
C ASP A 193 13.91 10.00 6.15
N THR A 194 13.21 10.00 7.29
CA THR A 194 12.99 8.78 8.08
C THR A 194 11.58 8.75 8.68
N LEU A 195 10.94 7.59 8.59
CA LEU A 195 9.65 7.26 9.23
C LEU A 195 9.79 5.97 10.04
N SER A 196 9.01 5.85 11.11
CA SER A 196 8.74 4.56 11.73
C SER A 196 7.78 3.73 10.86
N TYR A 197 7.73 2.42 11.08
CA TYR A 197 6.74 1.58 10.38
C TYR A 197 5.32 2.01 10.70
N GLN A 198 5.01 2.34 11.96
CA GLN A 198 3.68 2.79 12.36
C GLN A 198 3.27 4.10 11.69
N GLU A 199 4.18 5.10 11.63
CA GLU A 199 3.92 6.34 10.89
C GLU A 199 3.66 6.06 9.40
N MET A 200 4.42 5.15 8.78
CA MET A 200 4.21 4.79 7.36
C MET A 200 2.88 4.06 7.15
N LEU A 201 2.47 3.17 8.08
CA LEU A 201 1.16 2.51 8.04
C LEU A 201 0.03 3.52 8.16
N ASP A 202 0.12 4.45 9.12
CA ASP A 202 -0.89 5.51 9.29
C ASP A 202 -1.00 6.39 8.02
N ILE A 203 0.13 6.76 7.41
CA ILE A 203 0.18 7.54 6.17
C ILE A 203 -0.47 6.76 5.00
N ALA A 204 -0.18 5.48 4.88
CA ALA A 204 -0.72 4.64 3.81
C ALA A 204 -2.23 4.38 3.99
N ASP A 205 -2.69 4.15 5.21
CA ASP A 205 -4.12 3.96 5.55
C ASP A 205 -4.96 5.20 5.26
N GLU A 206 -4.38 6.37 5.38
CA GLU A 206 -5.05 7.63 5.08
C GLU A 206 -5.09 7.96 3.57
N GLY A 207 -4.42 7.17 2.74
CA GLY A 207 -4.55 7.23 1.28
C GLY A 207 -3.32 7.68 0.51
N ALA A 208 -2.18 7.91 1.18
CA ALA A 208 -0.91 8.15 0.50
C ALA A 208 -0.37 6.83 -0.08
N LYS A 209 -0.34 6.72 -1.40
CA LYS A 209 0.00 5.48 -2.13
C LYS A 209 1.50 5.39 -2.43
N VAL A 210 2.37 5.48 -1.43
CA VAL A 210 3.83 5.33 -1.62
C VAL A 210 4.25 3.88 -1.42
N LEU A 211 3.80 3.25 -0.33
CA LEU A 211 4.01 1.84 -0.02
C LEU A 211 2.68 1.17 0.29
N HIS A 212 2.61 -0.13 0.07
CA HIS A 212 1.44 -0.92 0.45
C HIS A 212 1.55 -1.41 1.91
N ASN A 213 0.45 -1.34 2.69
CA ASN A 213 0.46 -1.68 4.11
C ASN A 213 1.07 -3.05 4.40
N ARG A 214 0.69 -4.09 3.65
CA ARG A 214 1.23 -5.45 3.84
C ARG A 214 2.76 -5.53 3.80
N CYS A 215 3.42 -4.77 2.92
CA CYS A 215 4.88 -4.80 2.88
C CYS A 215 5.50 -4.08 4.08
N VAL A 216 4.85 -3.02 4.59
CA VAL A 216 5.30 -2.29 5.78
C VAL A 216 5.12 -3.15 7.03
N GLU A 217 3.97 -3.83 7.18
CA GLU A 217 3.69 -4.79 8.28
C GLU A 217 4.72 -5.94 8.32
N VAL A 218 5.07 -6.50 7.14
CA VAL A 218 6.12 -7.52 7.05
C VAL A 218 7.48 -6.93 7.44
N GLY A 219 7.79 -5.71 6.99
CA GLY A 219 9.01 -4.98 7.35
C GLY A 219 9.11 -4.77 8.86
N GLU A 220 8.04 -4.31 9.50
CA GLU A 220 7.96 -4.12 10.95
C GLU A 220 8.15 -5.43 11.71
N LYS A 221 7.38 -6.46 11.34
CA LYS A 221 7.42 -7.77 12.01
C LYS A 221 8.81 -8.41 12.03
N PHE A 222 9.58 -8.22 10.97
CA PHE A 222 10.91 -8.82 10.81
C PHE A 222 12.08 -7.84 10.94
N GLY A 223 11.80 -6.57 11.21
CA GLY A 223 12.82 -5.52 11.38
C GLY A 223 13.61 -5.23 10.11
N VAL A 224 12.98 -5.31 8.92
CA VAL A 224 13.63 -5.07 7.62
C VAL A 224 13.61 -3.57 7.30
N PRO A 225 14.75 -2.87 7.24
CA PRO A 225 14.79 -1.48 6.80
C PRO A 225 14.32 -1.37 5.35
N ILE A 226 13.27 -0.57 5.11
CA ILE A 226 12.71 -0.32 3.78
C ILE A 226 13.11 1.09 3.35
N ILE A 227 13.56 1.24 2.10
CA ILE A 227 13.89 2.55 1.52
C ILE A 227 12.99 2.79 0.30
N ALA A 228 12.06 3.72 0.42
CA ALA A 228 11.22 4.17 -0.68
C ALA A 228 11.97 5.21 -1.52
N LYS A 229 12.13 4.96 -2.83
CA LYS A 229 13.01 5.74 -3.69
C LYS A 229 12.51 5.79 -5.14
N SER A 230 12.85 6.86 -5.87
CA SER A 230 12.56 6.93 -7.31
C SER A 230 13.47 6.02 -8.13
N THR A 231 12.88 5.39 -9.16
CA THR A 231 13.64 4.71 -10.21
C THR A 231 14.39 5.71 -11.09
N PHE A 232 13.81 6.91 -11.30
CA PHE A 232 14.22 7.86 -12.33
C PHE A 232 15.02 9.04 -11.79
N GLU A 233 14.81 9.41 -10.52
CA GLU A 233 15.45 10.55 -9.88
C GLU A 233 16.59 10.12 -8.96
N GLN A 234 17.61 10.98 -8.85
CA GLN A 234 18.69 10.81 -7.87
C GLN A 234 18.21 11.34 -6.51
N GLY A 235 18.55 10.65 -5.44
CA GLY A 235 18.19 11.07 -4.08
C GLY A 235 18.35 9.93 -3.08
N GLN A 236 18.24 10.24 -1.78
CA GLN A 236 18.37 9.23 -0.72
C GLN A 236 17.07 8.44 -0.53
N GLY A 237 15.91 9.02 -0.90
CA GLY A 237 14.59 8.44 -0.64
C GLY A 237 14.13 8.69 0.80
N THR A 238 13.15 7.91 1.25
CA THR A 238 12.68 7.87 2.63
C THR A 238 12.98 6.51 3.24
N GLU A 239 13.69 6.47 4.37
CA GLU A 239 13.97 5.23 5.09
C GLU A 239 12.84 4.94 6.10
N ILE A 240 12.32 3.72 6.09
CA ILE A 240 11.32 3.24 7.04
C ILE A 240 11.99 2.19 7.92
N ASN A 241 12.04 2.44 9.24
CA ASN A 241 12.71 1.57 10.22
C ASN A 241 12.16 1.79 11.64
N ASN A 242 12.73 1.11 12.64
CA ASN A 242 12.33 1.23 14.05
C ASN A 242 13.17 2.25 14.85
N LYS A 243 13.83 3.22 14.22
CA LYS A 243 14.60 4.21 14.97
C LYS A 243 13.65 5.09 15.80
N PRO A 244 13.78 5.12 17.12
CA PRO A 244 12.92 5.95 17.96
C PRO A 244 13.17 7.44 17.66
N VAL A 245 12.09 8.20 17.51
CA VAL A 245 12.14 9.66 17.46
C VAL A 245 11.62 10.18 18.78
N GLU A 246 12.46 10.84 19.56
CA GLU A 246 12.04 11.50 20.79
C GLU A 246 11.35 12.84 20.47
N GLY A 247 10.26 13.12 21.19
CA GLY A 247 9.54 14.39 21.13
C GLY A 247 8.32 14.36 20.22
N ILE A 248 7.63 15.52 20.17
CA ILE A 248 6.44 15.71 19.34
C ILE A 248 6.90 16.15 17.96
N VAL A 249 6.72 15.28 16.99
CA VAL A 249 7.08 15.58 15.60
C VAL A 249 5.91 15.21 14.71
N ILE A 250 5.27 16.22 14.13
CA ILE A 250 4.31 15.99 13.05
C ILE A 250 5.09 15.69 11.79
N LYS A 251 4.87 14.50 11.23
CA LYS A 251 5.57 14.00 10.06
C LYS A 251 4.82 14.24 8.77
N ASN A 252 3.49 14.07 8.81
CA ASN A 252 2.72 14.10 7.58
C ASN A 252 1.30 14.62 7.84
N ILE A 253 0.71 15.24 6.83
CA ILE A 253 -0.70 15.64 6.80
C ILE A 253 -1.30 15.15 5.48
N VAL A 254 -2.19 14.17 5.56
CA VAL A 254 -2.87 13.58 4.40
C VAL A 254 -4.25 14.18 4.23
N LYS A 255 -4.58 14.61 3.01
CA LYS A 255 -5.96 14.96 2.60
C LYS A 255 -6.52 13.87 1.70
N ASN A 256 -7.70 13.36 2.04
CA ASN A 256 -8.40 12.33 1.28
C ASN A 256 -9.82 12.78 0.90
N ASP A 257 -10.02 13.06 -0.38
CA ASP A 257 -11.30 13.45 -0.99
C ASP A 257 -12.04 12.26 -1.65
N LYS A 258 -11.53 11.04 -1.48
CA LYS A 258 -12.08 9.82 -2.09
C LYS A 258 -12.88 8.98 -1.10
N LEU A 259 -13.62 9.65 -0.23
CA LEU A 259 -14.45 9.04 0.80
C LEU A 259 -15.90 9.43 0.60
N ILE A 260 -16.77 8.49 0.93
CA ILE A 260 -18.24 8.70 1.02
C ILE A 260 -18.63 8.45 2.46
N TYR A 261 -19.27 9.44 3.07
CA TYR A 261 -19.96 9.27 4.33
C TYR A 261 -21.34 8.69 4.07
N VAL A 262 -21.70 7.65 4.81
CA VAL A 262 -22.98 6.96 4.74
C VAL A 262 -23.64 7.05 6.11
N HIS A 263 -24.94 7.41 6.10
CA HIS A 263 -25.80 7.30 7.27
C HIS A 263 -26.98 6.41 6.91
N GLY A 264 -27.07 5.27 7.59
CA GLY A 264 -28.07 4.23 7.35
C GLY A 264 -28.99 4.05 8.55
N VAL A 265 -30.29 4.14 8.32
CA VAL A 265 -31.34 3.96 9.35
C VAL A 265 -32.24 2.80 8.96
N SER A 266 -32.62 1.97 9.92
CA SER A 266 -33.62 0.93 9.69
C SER A 266 -34.74 0.95 10.71
N LYS A 267 -35.97 0.81 10.21
CA LYS A 267 -37.14 0.58 11.07
C LYS A 267 -37.38 -0.90 11.39
N LYS A 268 -36.72 -1.81 10.66
CA LYS A 268 -36.88 -3.26 10.81
C LYS A 268 -35.70 -3.90 11.53
N TYR A 269 -34.47 -3.42 11.30
CA TYR A 269 -33.30 -3.92 12.01
C TYR A 269 -33.19 -3.20 13.36
N THR A 270 -32.89 -4.00 14.36
CA THR A 270 -32.58 -3.54 15.73
C THR A 270 -31.07 -3.53 15.94
N ILE A 271 -30.61 -3.05 17.10
CA ILE A 271 -29.20 -3.15 17.48
C ILE A 271 -28.70 -4.58 17.50
N GLN A 272 -29.57 -5.56 17.74
CA GLN A 272 -29.20 -7.00 17.71
C GLN A 272 -28.83 -7.50 16.31
N ASP A 273 -29.35 -6.86 15.27
CA ASP A 273 -29.04 -7.17 13.88
C ASP A 273 -27.72 -6.55 13.39
N PHE A 274 -27.07 -5.71 14.20
CA PHE A 274 -25.83 -5.01 13.86
C PHE A 274 -24.74 -5.94 13.33
N ASN A 275 -24.48 -7.04 14.03
CA ASN A 275 -23.45 -8.01 13.62
C ASN A 275 -23.80 -8.67 12.28
N SER A 276 -25.07 -8.96 12.03
CA SER A 276 -25.53 -9.53 10.75
C SER A 276 -25.33 -8.57 9.60
N VAL A 277 -25.69 -7.29 9.79
CA VAL A 277 -25.49 -6.25 8.78
C VAL A 277 -23.99 -5.99 8.53
N TYR A 278 -23.18 -5.89 9.60
CA TYR A 278 -21.75 -5.68 9.48
C TYR A 278 -21.04 -6.86 8.79
N SER A 279 -21.44 -8.09 9.09
CA SER A 279 -20.89 -9.29 8.41
C SER A 279 -21.09 -9.23 6.90
N LYS A 280 -22.21 -8.69 6.42
CA LYS A 280 -22.44 -8.51 4.99
C LYS A 280 -21.49 -7.49 4.37
N PHE A 281 -21.13 -6.40 5.07
CA PHE A 281 -20.10 -5.47 4.61
C PHE A 281 -18.74 -6.15 4.49
N VAL A 282 -18.36 -6.97 5.47
CA VAL A 282 -17.10 -7.73 5.49
C VAL A 282 -17.05 -8.74 4.35
N ILE A 283 -18.07 -9.60 4.22
CA ILE A 283 -18.16 -10.63 3.17
C ILE A 283 -18.09 -9.99 1.77
N ASN A 284 -18.73 -8.84 1.61
CA ASN A 284 -18.71 -8.10 0.35
C ASN A 284 -17.52 -7.14 0.21
N GLU A 285 -16.52 -7.18 1.09
CA GLU A 285 -15.29 -6.36 1.06
C GLU A 285 -15.57 -4.86 0.85
N ILE A 286 -16.61 -4.32 1.50
CA ILE A 286 -16.95 -2.89 1.37
C ILE A 286 -15.90 -2.00 2.01
N GLY A 287 -15.17 -2.50 3.03
CA GLY A 287 -14.10 -1.74 3.69
C GLY A 287 -14.63 -0.56 4.49
N VAL A 288 -15.63 -0.81 5.33
CA VAL A 288 -16.25 0.19 6.21
C VAL A 288 -15.25 0.68 7.26
N LYS A 289 -15.11 2.00 7.39
CA LYS A 289 -14.31 2.67 8.43
C LYS A 289 -15.18 3.62 9.25
N ASN A 290 -14.75 3.94 10.46
CA ASN A 290 -15.43 4.89 11.36
C ASN A 290 -16.90 4.54 11.60
N LEU A 291 -17.20 3.27 11.84
CA LEU A 291 -18.55 2.79 12.07
C LEU A 291 -19.02 3.17 13.46
N ILE A 292 -20.10 3.92 13.53
CA ILE A 292 -20.76 4.36 14.77
C ILE A 292 -22.22 3.95 14.71
N ASN A 293 -22.72 3.37 15.79
CA ASN A 293 -24.17 3.22 15.98
C ASN A 293 -24.69 4.38 16.83
N ASN A 294 -25.67 5.11 16.31
CA ASN A 294 -26.20 6.33 16.91
C ASN A 294 -27.45 6.09 17.77
N SER A 295 -27.93 4.85 17.88
CA SER A 295 -29.17 4.50 18.59
C SER A 295 -29.02 3.25 19.44
N GLU A 296 -29.70 3.21 20.56
CA GLU A 296 -29.75 2.06 21.47
C GLU A 296 -30.83 1.01 21.12
N LYS A 297 -31.79 1.37 20.28
CA LYS A 297 -32.97 0.51 20.00
C LYS A 297 -32.99 0.03 18.55
N ASN A 298 -32.91 0.95 17.61
CA ASN A 298 -32.97 0.65 16.18
C ASN A 298 -31.57 0.67 15.60
N LEU A 299 -31.39 0.08 14.42
CA LEU A 299 -30.15 0.21 13.69
C LEU A 299 -30.09 1.61 13.06
N ASP A 300 -29.21 2.44 13.59
CA ASP A 300 -28.92 3.79 13.14
C ASP A 300 -27.39 3.94 13.09
N ILE A 301 -26.80 3.74 11.92
CA ILE A 301 -25.34 3.62 11.76
C ILE A 301 -24.78 4.70 10.84
N SER A 302 -23.64 5.22 11.22
CA SER A 302 -22.84 6.13 10.40
C SER A 302 -21.48 5.52 10.15
N PHE A 303 -20.97 5.64 8.93
CA PHE A 303 -19.65 5.10 8.56
C PHE A 303 -19.11 5.77 7.30
N THR A 304 -17.86 5.47 6.98
CA THR A 304 -17.21 5.91 5.74
C THR A 304 -16.78 4.72 4.90
N ILE A 305 -16.88 4.87 3.59
CA ILE A 305 -16.37 3.92 2.60
C ILE A 305 -15.51 4.65 1.57
N ALA A 306 -14.59 3.91 0.94
CA ALA A 306 -13.85 4.43 -0.19
C ALA A 306 -14.76 4.59 -1.42
N LYS A 307 -14.58 5.66 -2.18
CA LYS A 307 -15.45 6.02 -3.32
C LYS A 307 -15.47 4.94 -4.41
N ASP A 308 -14.39 4.22 -4.60
CA ASP A 308 -14.29 3.09 -5.55
C ASP A 308 -15.09 1.85 -5.12
N LYS A 309 -15.50 1.76 -3.85
CA LYS A 309 -16.35 0.69 -3.29
C LYS A 309 -17.85 1.01 -3.36
N PHE A 310 -18.21 2.23 -3.76
CA PHE A 310 -19.61 2.70 -3.71
C PHE A 310 -20.57 1.85 -4.54
N ASN A 311 -20.20 1.48 -5.78
CA ASN A 311 -21.06 0.66 -6.62
C ASN A 311 -21.33 -0.73 -6.02
N LYS A 312 -20.32 -1.32 -5.39
CA LYS A 312 -20.43 -2.61 -4.71
C LYS A 312 -21.35 -2.49 -3.47
N PHE A 313 -21.20 -1.40 -2.73
CA PHE A 313 -22.09 -1.06 -1.60
C PHE A 313 -23.54 -0.83 -2.04
N ALA A 314 -23.77 -0.06 -3.09
CA ALA A 314 -25.11 0.21 -3.62
C ALA A 314 -25.82 -1.09 -4.04
N ASN A 315 -25.10 -1.97 -4.75
CA ASN A 315 -25.64 -3.30 -5.12
C ASN A 315 -26.01 -4.14 -3.88
N LEU A 316 -25.18 -4.12 -2.83
CA LEU A 316 -25.46 -4.82 -1.57
C LEU A 316 -26.73 -4.29 -0.89
N LEU A 317 -26.95 -2.97 -0.92
CA LEU A 317 -28.18 -2.39 -0.39
C LEU A 317 -29.42 -2.88 -1.15
N GLU A 318 -29.36 -2.94 -2.48
CA GLU A 318 -30.47 -3.38 -3.32
C GLU A 318 -30.77 -4.88 -3.19
N THR A 319 -29.76 -5.71 -2.98
CA THR A 319 -29.92 -7.17 -2.98
C THR A 319 -30.14 -7.77 -1.58
N GLU A 320 -29.38 -7.32 -0.57
CA GLU A 320 -29.34 -7.97 0.73
C GLU A 320 -29.72 -7.09 1.92
N LEU A 321 -29.66 -5.77 1.78
CA LEU A 321 -29.91 -4.82 2.86
C LEU A 321 -31.04 -3.83 2.53
N GLN A 322 -32.07 -4.26 1.83
CA GLN A 322 -33.21 -3.45 1.38
C GLN A 322 -33.96 -2.72 2.52
N ASN A 323 -33.81 -3.19 3.76
CA ASN A 323 -34.43 -2.59 4.95
C ASN A 323 -33.54 -1.51 5.60
N LEU A 324 -32.36 -1.22 5.06
CA LEU A 324 -31.44 -0.18 5.51
C LEU A 324 -31.56 1.01 4.56
N GLU A 325 -32.27 2.05 5.01
CA GLU A 325 -32.41 3.31 4.26
C GLU A 325 -31.13 4.14 4.44
N CYS A 326 -30.35 4.33 3.36
CA CYS A 326 -29.09 5.04 3.42
C CYS A 326 -29.14 6.40 2.72
N THR A 327 -28.58 7.40 3.37
CA THR A 327 -28.16 8.67 2.75
C THR A 327 -26.64 8.68 2.65
N TYR A 328 -26.09 9.33 1.61
CA TYR A 328 -24.65 9.36 1.39
C TYR A 328 -24.20 10.65 0.72
N LYS A 329 -22.98 11.07 1.01
CA LYS A 329 -22.35 12.23 0.39
C LYS A 329 -20.82 12.10 0.34
N ASP A 330 -20.24 12.78 -0.64
CA ASP A 330 -18.78 12.95 -0.71
C ASP A 330 -18.30 13.81 0.45
N ILE A 331 -17.20 13.42 1.07
CA ILE A 331 -16.58 14.14 2.18
C ILE A 331 -15.05 14.23 1.99
N THR A 332 -14.44 15.18 2.70
CA THR A 332 -13.00 15.24 2.88
C THR A 332 -12.61 14.74 4.26
N ARG A 333 -11.50 14.01 4.36
CA ARG A 333 -10.80 13.74 5.61
C ARG A 333 -9.38 14.31 5.52
N ILE A 334 -8.96 15.06 6.56
CA ILE A 334 -7.56 15.44 6.79
C ILE A 334 -7.08 14.66 8.01
N SER A 335 -5.93 13.97 7.87
CA SER A 335 -5.28 13.24 8.95
C SER A 335 -3.88 13.81 9.19
N ILE A 336 -3.61 14.21 10.43
CA ILE A 336 -2.33 14.73 10.93
C ILE A 336 -1.65 13.58 11.61
N ILE A 337 -0.47 13.18 11.14
CA ILE A 337 0.25 11.98 11.58
C ILE A 337 1.60 12.38 12.16
N GLY A 338 1.93 11.81 13.30
CA GLY A 338 3.20 12.04 13.99
C GLY A 338 3.24 11.46 15.39
N ASN A 339 4.40 11.51 16.01
CA ASN A 339 4.61 11.00 17.36
C ASN A 339 4.26 12.04 18.44
N GLY A 340 3.75 11.57 19.58
CA GLY A 340 3.50 12.40 20.76
C GLY A 340 2.37 13.43 20.60
N ILE A 341 1.49 13.28 19.61
CA ILE A 341 0.39 14.23 19.33
C ILE A 341 -0.51 14.40 20.56
N MET A 342 -0.84 13.30 21.25
CA MET A 342 -1.71 13.31 22.42
C MET A 342 -1.01 13.84 23.69
N SER A 343 0.32 13.84 23.71
CA SER A 343 1.09 14.32 24.86
C SER A 343 1.15 15.85 24.96
N ASN A 344 0.71 16.57 23.94
CA ASN A 344 0.81 18.02 23.88
C ASN A 344 -0.44 18.69 23.30
N ASN A 345 -1.16 19.37 24.14
CA ASN A 345 -2.35 20.13 23.77
C ASN A 345 -2.09 21.27 22.75
N SER A 346 -0.82 21.65 22.49
CA SER A 346 -0.52 22.74 21.55
C SER A 346 -0.88 22.38 20.11
N VAL A 347 -0.68 21.11 19.70
CA VAL A 347 -1.07 20.64 18.35
C VAL A 347 -2.56 20.78 18.17
N LEU A 348 -3.34 20.24 19.11
CA LEU A 348 -4.80 20.31 19.05
C LEU A 348 -5.29 21.77 19.08
N LYS A 349 -4.68 22.61 19.94
CA LYS A 349 -5.02 24.05 20.02
C LYS A 349 -4.81 24.75 18.67
N ASN A 350 -3.70 24.50 18.01
CA ASN A 350 -3.40 25.11 16.70
C ASN A 350 -4.35 24.58 15.61
N VAL A 351 -4.66 23.29 15.61
CA VAL A 351 -5.66 22.69 14.72
C VAL A 351 -7.02 23.37 14.90
N MET A 352 -7.52 23.45 16.15
CA MET A 352 -8.83 24.06 16.45
C MET A 352 -8.89 25.53 16.05
N LYS A 353 -7.80 26.28 16.27
CA LYS A 353 -7.70 27.68 15.87
C LYS A 353 -7.86 27.84 14.35
N ILE A 354 -7.16 27.03 13.56
CA ILE A 354 -7.24 27.07 12.08
C ILE A 354 -8.64 26.70 11.60
N LEU A 355 -9.26 25.66 12.18
CA LEU A 355 -10.62 25.25 11.83
C LEU A 355 -11.66 26.34 12.13
N ASP A 356 -11.49 27.08 13.23
CA ASP A 356 -12.36 28.19 13.61
C ASP A 356 -12.17 29.40 12.67
N GLU A 357 -10.92 29.78 12.38
CA GLU A 357 -10.60 30.85 11.43
C GLU A 357 -11.16 30.59 10.04
N GLU A 358 -11.11 29.34 9.57
CA GLU A 358 -11.65 28.91 8.28
C GLU A 358 -13.17 28.62 8.31
N LYS A 359 -13.81 28.71 9.46
CA LYS A 359 -15.23 28.37 9.67
C LYS A 359 -15.56 26.98 9.11
N ALA A 360 -14.67 26.02 9.34
CA ALA A 360 -14.75 24.69 8.78
C ALA A 360 -15.94 23.90 9.36
N ASP A 361 -16.78 23.34 8.50
CA ASP A 361 -17.89 22.47 8.92
C ASP A 361 -17.38 21.05 9.20
N VAL A 362 -16.96 20.83 10.44
CA VAL A 362 -16.43 19.55 10.91
C VAL A 362 -17.56 18.58 11.22
N LEU A 363 -17.52 17.40 10.61
CA LEU A 363 -18.45 16.30 10.88
C LEU A 363 -18.05 15.53 12.15
N SER A 364 -16.76 15.14 12.24
CA SER A 364 -16.19 14.45 13.40
C SER A 364 -14.69 14.66 13.48
N MET A 365 -14.14 14.44 14.66
CA MET A 365 -12.71 14.41 14.92
C MET A 365 -12.39 13.17 15.76
N GLU A 366 -11.42 12.41 15.28
CA GLU A 366 -10.90 11.22 15.96
C GLU A 366 -9.45 11.46 16.34
N MET A 367 -9.09 11.05 17.55
CA MET A 367 -7.75 11.22 18.09
C MET A 367 -7.21 9.86 18.53
N ALA A 368 -6.04 9.51 18.04
CA ALA A 368 -5.26 8.36 18.43
C ALA A 368 -3.85 8.80 18.85
N GLU A 369 -3.05 7.91 19.38
CA GLU A 369 -1.71 8.22 19.91
C GLU A 369 -0.79 8.87 18.86
N SER A 370 -0.86 8.41 17.62
CA SER A 370 -0.04 8.86 16.49
C SER A 370 -0.79 9.71 15.46
N LYS A 371 -2.11 10.00 15.68
CA LYS A 371 -2.94 10.56 14.62
C LYS A 371 -4.10 11.40 15.13
N ILE A 372 -4.38 12.54 14.45
CA ILE A 372 -5.64 13.27 14.54
C ILE A 372 -6.29 13.21 13.15
N SER A 373 -7.50 12.65 13.06
CA SER A 373 -8.29 12.60 11.82
C SER A 373 -9.50 13.50 11.93
N ILE A 374 -9.67 14.42 10.98
CA ILE A 374 -10.74 15.42 10.92
C ILE A 374 -11.57 15.12 9.68
N MET A 375 -12.84 14.83 9.86
CA MET A 375 -13.80 14.67 8.76
C MET A 375 -14.62 15.93 8.58
N PHE A 376 -14.73 16.38 7.33
CA PHE A 376 -15.52 17.57 6.97
C PHE A 376 -16.81 17.13 6.30
N ARG A 377 -17.91 17.89 6.54
CA ARG A 377 -19.23 17.55 5.98
C ARG A 377 -19.31 17.69 4.46
N GLU A 378 -18.29 18.24 3.81
CA GLU A 378 -18.23 18.47 2.38
C GLU A 378 -16.79 18.34 1.86
N LEU A 379 -16.64 18.42 0.54
CA LEU A 379 -15.31 18.53 -0.07
C LEU A 379 -14.76 19.94 0.21
N ILE A 380 -13.55 19.99 0.76
CA ILE A 380 -12.88 21.26 1.09
C ILE A 380 -11.74 21.57 0.11
N SER A 381 -11.41 22.87 -0.03
CA SER A 381 -10.25 23.35 -0.77
C SER A 381 -8.93 22.90 -0.12
N ASN A 382 -7.80 23.18 -0.77
CA ASN A 382 -6.49 22.90 -0.20
C ASN A 382 -6.02 23.99 0.79
N ASP A 383 -6.77 25.05 1.02
CA ASP A 383 -6.35 26.18 1.88
C ASP A 383 -6.18 25.73 3.34
N ILE A 384 -7.14 24.96 3.85
CA ILE A 384 -7.05 24.39 5.21
C ILE A 384 -5.84 23.45 5.32
N LEU A 385 -5.62 22.60 4.31
CA LEU A 385 -4.45 21.71 4.27
C LEU A 385 -3.15 22.49 4.29
N GLN A 386 -3.05 23.56 3.49
CA GLN A 386 -1.87 24.41 3.43
C GLN A 386 -1.59 25.11 4.77
N LYS A 387 -2.63 25.71 5.40
CA LYS A 387 -2.49 26.36 6.71
C LYS A 387 -2.07 25.39 7.80
N LEU A 388 -2.68 24.20 7.85
CA LEU A 388 -2.28 23.15 8.79
C LEU A 388 -0.81 22.74 8.56
N HIS A 389 -0.39 22.62 7.30
CA HIS A 389 0.98 22.26 6.96
C HIS A 389 1.97 23.36 7.40
N GLU A 390 1.70 24.63 7.12
CA GLU A 390 2.54 25.77 7.48
C GLU A 390 2.71 25.91 9.02
N GLU A 391 1.65 25.64 9.77
CA GLU A 391 1.66 25.79 11.22
C GLU A 391 2.28 24.59 11.94
N LEU A 392 2.06 23.37 11.46
CA LEU A 392 2.40 22.14 12.16
C LEU A 392 3.70 21.48 11.68
N ILE A 393 4.09 21.67 10.41
CA ILE A 393 5.31 21.11 9.84
C ILE A 393 6.43 22.15 9.87
N LYS A 394 7.36 21.97 10.79
CA LYS A 394 8.50 22.88 10.99
C LYS A 394 9.75 22.44 10.27
#